data_8d40eff2be98923c219364ceff86a142
#
_entry.id   8d40eff2be98923c219364ceff86a142
#
_cell.length_a   1.000
_cell.length_b   1.000
_cell.length_c   1.000
_cell.angle_alpha   90.00
_cell.angle_beta   90.00
_cell.angle_gamma   90.00
#
_symmetry.space_group_name_H-M   'P 1'
#
loop_
_entity.id
_entity.type
_entity.pdbx_description
1 polymer ?
#
loop_
_entity_poly.entity_id
_entity_poly.type
_entity_poly.pdbx_seq_one_letter_code
_entity_poly.pdbx_strand_id
1 'polypeptide(L)' 'MEGGGSILRVRHRDGISEVIEGARYIMKDSRGRTIVNRRATSADRRRLLSFID' A
#
# COMPACT_ATOMS: atom_id res chain seq x y z
N MET A 1 -8.52 16.57 -10.30
CA MET A 1 -8.58 16.05 -10.10
C MET A 1 -8.23 15.78 -9.50
N GLU A 2 -8.20 15.87 -9.06
CA GLU A 2 -7.95 15.55 -8.54
C GLU A 2 -7.62 14.68 -8.35
N GLY A 3 -7.52 14.70 -8.25
CA GLY A 3 -7.22 13.80 -7.78
C GLY A 3 -6.65 12.89 -7.83
N GLY A 4 -6.75 12.80 -8.25
CA GLY A 4 -6.11 11.81 -8.52
C GLY A 4 -5.45 11.00 -7.73
N GLY A 5 -5.68 10.84 -6.88
CA GLY A 5 -4.95 9.93 -6.18
C GLY A 5 -5.08 8.59 -6.67
N SER A 6 -4.03 8.03 -7.01
CA SER A 6 -4.04 6.61 -7.23
C SER A 6 -3.87 5.92 -5.90
N ILE A 7 -4.70 4.95 -5.67
CA ILE A 7 -4.59 4.12 -4.48
C ILE A 7 -4.28 2.72 -4.94
N LEU A 8 -3.16 2.20 -4.47
CA LEU A 8 -2.79 0.81 -4.71
C LEU A 8 -3.00 0.06 -3.41
N ARG A 9 -3.78 -1.01 -3.46
CA ARG A 9 -4.09 -1.77 -2.27
C ARG A 9 -3.88 -3.24 -2.55
N VAL A 10 -3.11 -3.89 -1.69
CA VAL A 10 -2.81 -5.31 -1.81
C VAL A 10 -3.09 -5.97 -0.46
N ARG A 11 -3.83 -7.06 -0.50
CA ARG A 11 -4.05 -7.86 0.70
C ARG A 11 -3.38 -9.21 0.51
N HIS A 12 -2.56 -9.58 1.49
CA HIS A 12 -1.87 -10.85 1.47
C HIS A 12 -2.69 -11.93 2.17
N ARG A 13 -2.35 -13.18 1.93
CA ARG A 13 -3.09 -14.30 2.48
C ARG A 13 -3.14 -14.32 3.98
N ASP A 14 -2.07 -13.93 4.62
CA ASP A 14 -1.97 -13.96 6.07
C ASP A 14 -2.70 -12.79 6.74
N GLY A 15 -3.39 -11.98 5.96
CA GLY A 15 -4.18 -10.88 6.49
C GLY A 15 -3.47 -9.55 6.53
N ILE A 16 -2.20 -9.52 6.13
CA ILE A 16 -1.47 -8.27 6.06
C ILE A 16 -1.90 -7.52 4.82
N SER A 17 -2.15 -6.22 4.96
CA SER A 17 -2.51 -5.40 3.83
C SER A 17 -1.49 -4.28 3.64
N GLU A 18 -1.25 -3.92 2.40
CA GLU A 18 -0.36 -2.83 2.04
C GLU A 18 -1.12 -1.86 1.16
N VAL A 19 -0.96 -0.59 1.43
CA VAL A 19 -1.65 0.47 0.70
C VAL A 19 -0.65 1.54 0.35
N ILE A 20 -0.69 1.99 -0.89
CA ILE A 20 0.00 3.22 -1.27
C ILE A 20 -1.06 4.20 -1.70
N GLU A 21 -1.15 5.30 -0.98
CA GLU A 21 -2.11 6.34 -1.25
C GLU A 21 -1.35 7.63 -1.51
N GLY A 22 -1.34 8.05 -2.77
CA GLY A 22 -0.53 9.17 -3.15
C GLY A 22 0.94 8.86 -2.90
N ALA A 23 1.56 9.61 -2.02
CA ALA A 23 2.96 9.42 -1.70
C ALA A 23 3.18 8.68 -0.38
N ARG A 24 2.15 8.09 0.17
CA ARG A 24 2.25 7.47 1.49
C ARG A 24 2.09 5.97 1.40
N TYR A 25 2.93 5.27 2.11
CA TYR A 25 2.89 3.82 2.19
C TYR A 25 2.47 3.40 3.59
N ILE A 26 1.43 2.58 3.67
CA ILE A 26 0.87 2.13 4.93
C ILE A 26 0.74 0.62 4.87
N MET A 27 1.23 -0.06 5.90
CA MET A 27 1.08 -1.49 6.04
C MET A 27 0.35 -1.78 7.34
N LYS A 28 -0.65 -2.64 7.26
CA LYS A 28 -1.43 -3.04 8.42
C LYS A 28 -1.37 -4.53 8.61
N ASP A 29 -1.46 -4.95 9.87
CA ASP A 29 -1.47 -6.38 10.17
C ASP A 29 -2.88 -6.94 10.05
N SER A 30 -3.02 -8.23 10.35
CA SER A 30 -4.32 -8.90 10.21
C SER A 30 -5.37 -8.37 11.17
N ARG A 31 -4.94 -7.66 12.20
CA ARG A 31 -5.86 -7.08 13.16
C ARG A 31 -6.22 -5.64 12.81
N GLY A 32 -5.72 -5.14 11.69
CA GLY A 32 -6.02 -3.79 11.27
C GLY A 32 -5.12 -2.73 11.89
N ARG A 33 -4.08 -3.13 12.60
CA ARG A 33 -3.18 -2.16 13.21
C ARG A 33 -2.12 -1.72 12.21
N THR A 34 -1.83 -0.44 12.21
CA THR A 34 -0.81 0.11 11.32
C THR A 34 0.57 -0.22 11.87
N ILE A 35 1.32 -1.01 11.12
CA ILE A 35 2.67 -1.39 11.54
C ILE A 35 3.74 -0.65 10.77
N VAL A 36 3.40 -0.06 9.61
CA VAL A 36 4.32 0.79 8.85
C VAL A 36 3.53 1.97 8.33
N ASN A 37 4.10 3.15 8.45
CA ASN A 37 3.50 4.36 7.91
C ASN A 37 4.64 5.31 7.57
N ARG A 38 4.97 5.41 6.28
CA ARG A 38 6.09 6.22 5.84
C ARG A 38 5.84 6.67 4.42
N ARG A 39 6.73 7.49 3.91
CA ARG A 39 6.62 7.94 2.53
C ARG A 39 6.88 6.75 1.59
N ALA A 40 6.06 6.62 0.57
CA ALA A 40 6.24 5.59 -0.42
C ALA A 40 7.38 5.96 -1.36
N THR A 41 8.10 4.94 -1.82
CA THR A 41 9.14 5.12 -2.83
C THR A 41 8.65 4.53 -4.14
N SER A 42 9.37 4.83 -5.22
CA SER A 42 9.03 4.22 -6.49
C SER A 42 9.23 2.72 -6.46
N ALA A 43 10.16 2.25 -5.65
CA ALA A 43 10.36 0.81 -5.49
C ALA A 43 9.16 0.16 -4.81
N ASP A 44 8.58 0.83 -3.81
CA ASP A 44 7.38 0.31 -3.15
C ASP A 44 6.24 0.19 -4.15
N ARG A 45 6.02 1.23 -4.94
CA ARG A 45 4.94 1.24 -5.91
C ARG A 45 5.12 0.14 -6.94
N ARG A 46 6.34 -0.03 -7.41
CA ARG A 46 6.63 -1.06 -8.40
C ARG A 46 6.39 -2.44 -7.82
N ARG A 47 6.77 -2.64 -6.57
CA ARG A 47 6.57 -3.93 -5.92
C ARG A 47 5.09 -4.25 -5.78
N LEU A 48 4.30 -3.28 -5.36
CA LEU A 48 2.86 -3.53 -5.19
C LEU A 48 2.17 -3.75 -6.53
N LEU A 49 2.60 -3.07 -7.57
CA LEU A 49 2.02 -3.29 -8.88
C LEU A 49 2.24 -4.71 -9.36
N SER A 50 3.35 -5.32 -8.97
CA SER A 50 3.62 -6.68 -9.40
C SER A 50 2.69 -7.70 -8.74
N PHE A 51 2.07 -7.36 -7.62
CA PHE A 51 1.10 -8.24 -6.98
C PHE A 51 -0.28 -8.16 -7.61
N ILE A 52 -0.58 -7.05 -8.24
CA ILE A 52 -1.92 -6.80 -8.75
C ILE A 52 -2.15 -7.51 -10.07
N ASP A 53 -1.14 -7.68 -10.80
CA ASP A 53 -1.22 -8.27 -12.11
C ASP A 53 -2.07 -9.58 -12.14
#